data_1c188543171f1662e65c93dd69e14e4e
#
_entry.id   1c188543171f1662e65c93dd69e14e4e
#
_cell.length_a   1.000
_cell.length_b   1.000
_cell.length_c   1.000
_cell.angle_alpha   90.00
_cell.angle_beta   90.00
_cell.angle_gamma   90.00
#
_symmetry.space_group_name_H-M   'P 1'
#
loop_
_entity.id
_entity.type
_entity.pdbx_description
1 polymer ?
#
loop_
_entity_poly.entity_id
_entity_poly.type
_entity_poly.pdbx_seq_one_letter_code
_entity_poly.pdbx_strand_id
1 'polypeptide(L)'
;MVPSNKWFPTNLPERAVFFANFKTQFMIVAASLGLAAKTGQVEKDNDVIQFIATAKTQVDAFDDAMRQYRTIISEGAIGANTPEIPAVPSLNLPAAVDTGIFQRLSELRTQILAADGYTDEIGALLGILPSQPPSIASGDVKLGIAVHEAANGYVFTVVASNRAEADSWDVYALRKGANSSEKIGTFLGKSADMTYTPTTPGLAEQFQCHIQGRKNNQNYGQPSDIVNVTVNP
;
A
#
# COMPACT_ATOMS: atom_id res chain seq x y z
N MET A 1 -17.65 8.00 11.38
CA MET A 1 -16.22 7.67 11.15
C MET A 1 -16.17 6.87 9.87
N VAL A 2 -15.70 7.43 8.77
CA VAL A 2 -15.55 6.69 7.51
C VAL A 2 -14.37 5.73 7.70
N PRO A 3 -14.56 4.41 7.52
CA PRO A 3 -13.43 3.49 7.60
C PRO A 3 -12.38 3.93 6.57
N SER A 4 -11.11 3.96 6.95
CA SER A 4 -10.00 4.24 6.03
C SER A 4 -9.85 3.05 5.06
N ASN A 5 -10.76 2.95 4.12
CA ASN A 5 -10.69 1.97 3.04
C ASN A 5 -9.64 2.47 2.05
N LYS A 6 -8.49 1.82 2.03
CA LYS A 6 -7.34 2.12 1.16
C LYS A 6 -7.63 2.01 -0.35
N TRP A 7 -8.88 1.75 -0.76
CA TRP A 7 -9.27 1.68 -2.18
C TRP A 7 -9.53 3.07 -2.80
N PHE A 8 -9.87 4.08 -1.98
CA PHE A 8 -10.23 5.42 -2.46
C PHE A 8 -9.13 6.42 -2.12
N PRO A 9 -8.67 7.25 -3.10
CA PRO A 9 -7.62 8.22 -2.89
C PRO A 9 -7.97 9.30 -1.86
N THR A 10 -6.95 9.85 -1.20
CA THR A 10 -7.13 10.87 -0.17
C THR A 10 -6.99 12.31 -0.70
N ASN A 11 -6.16 12.52 -1.72
CA ASN A 11 -5.94 13.85 -2.29
C ASN A 11 -6.76 14.11 -3.55
N LEU A 12 -7.01 15.38 -3.86
CA LEU A 12 -7.88 15.78 -4.96
C LEU A 12 -7.37 15.38 -6.36
N PRO A 13 -6.09 15.54 -6.72
CA PRO A 13 -5.58 15.11 -8.01
C PRO A 13 -5.78 13.62 -8.28
N GLU A 14 -5.44 12.77 -7.30
CA GLU A 14 -5.64 11.32 -7.43
C GLU A 14 -7.13 10.95 -7.51
N ARG A 15 -8.00 11.66 -6.77
CA ARG A 15 -9.45 11.49 -6.88
C ARG A 15 -9.95 11.82 -8.28
N ALA A 16 -9.46 12.87 -8.92
CA ALA A 16 -9.83 13.20 -10.28
C ALA A 16 -9.43 12.09 -11.26
N VAL A 17 -8.21 11.56 -11.15
CA VAL A 17 -7.76 10.42 -11.96
C VAL A 17 -8.63 9.19 -11.70
N PHE A 18 -8.92 8.88 -10.44
CA PHE A 18 -9.79 7.77 -10.06
C PHE A 18 -11.19 7.91 -10.69
N PHE A 19 -11.85 9.07 -10.55
CA PHE A 19 -13.18 9.28 -11.08
C PHE A 19 -13.23 9.18 -12.62
N ALA A 20 -12.20 9.67 -13.32
CA ALA A 20 -12.09 9.54 -14.78
C ALA A 20 -12.02 8.07 -15.21
N ASN A 21 -11.17 7.28 -14.55
CA ASN A 21 -11.08 5.84 -14.78
C ASN A 21 -12.40 5.14 -14.43
N PHE A 22 -12.92 5.38 -13.22
CA PHE A 22 -14.16 4.77 -12.75
C PHE A 22 -15.32 5.03 -13.71
N LYS A 23 -15.54 6.29 -14.13
CA LYS A 23 -16.55 6.64 -15.13
C LYS A 23 -16.36 5.82 -16.41
N THR A 24 -15.16 5.83 -16.98
CA THR A 24 -14.88 5.16 -18.25
C THR A 24 -15.18 3.67 -18.19
N GLN A 25 -14.72 3.01 -17.15
CA GLN A 25 -14.89 1.56 -16.98
C GLN A 25 -16.33 1.19 -16.56
N PHE A 26 -16.95 2.02 -15.69
CA PHE A 26 -18.32 1.78 -15.26
C PHE A 26 -19.32 1.84 -16.43
N MET A 27 -19.14 2.78 -17.38
CA MET A 27 -19.99 2.84 -18.57
C MET A 27 -19.97 1.53 -19.39
N ILE A 28 -18.87 0.81 -19.38
CA ILE A 28 -18.72 -0.47 -20.10
C ILE A 28 -19.45 -1.60 -19.37
N VAL A 29 -19.32 -1.66 -18.05
CA VAL A 29 -19.77 -2.82 -17.24
C VAL A 29 -21.14 -2.63 -16.57
N ALA A 30 -21.69 -1.41 -16.54
CA ALA A 30 -22.91 -1.09 -15.80
C ALA A 30 -24.13 -1.95 -16.22
N ALA A 31 -24.26 -2.27 -17.49
CA ALA A 31 -25.36 -3.08 -18.00
C ALA A 31 -25.27 -4.52 -17.51
N SER A 32 -24.09 -5.14 -17.54
CA SER A 32 -23.87 -6.50 -17.04
C SER A 32 -24.05 -6.62 -15.53
N LEU A 33 -23.84 -5.54 -14.79
CA LEU A 33 -24.06 -5.44 -13.35
C LEU A 33 -25.51 -5.09 -12.96
N GLY A 34 -26.41 -4.87 -13.92
CA GLY A 34 -27.77 -4.40 -13.65
C GLY A 34 -27.85 -2.96 -13.15
N LEU A 35 -26.80 -2.16 -13.31
CA LEU A 35 -26.65 -0.81 -12.77
C LEU A 35 -26.67 0.30 -13.84
N ALA A 36 -27.16 0.02 -15.03
CA ALA A 36 -27.21 0.96 -16.15
C ALA A 36 -27.88 2.30 -15.80
N ALA A 37 -28.90 2.29 -14.94
CA ALA A 37 -29.59 3.51 -14.49
C ALA A 37 -28.69 4.48 -13.68
N LYS A 38 -27.52 4.03 -13.19
CA LYS A 38 -26.56 4.85 -12.42
C LYS A 38 -25.54 5.60 -13.27
N THR A 39 -25.44 5.29 -14.56
CA THR A 39 -24.41 5.87 -15.45
C THR A 39 -24.46 7.39 -15.51
N GLY A 40 -25.65 7.97 -15.68
CA GLY A 40 -25.80 9.44 -15.74
C GLY A 40 -25.41 10.16 -14.45
N GLN A 41 -25.58 9.52 -13.28
CA GLN A 41 -25.12 10.10 -12.01
C GLN A 41 -23.59 10.02 -11.89
N VAL A 42 -22.99 8.89 -12.26
CA VAL A 42 -21.53 8.71 -12.27
C VAL A 42 -20.84 9.73 -13.20
N GLU A 43 -21.44 10.00 -14.35
CA GLU A 43 -20.94 11.01 -15.28
C GLU A 43 -20.92 12.40 -14.65
N LYS A 44 -22.06 12.85 -14.09
CA LYS A 44 -22.18 14.15 -13.42
C LYS A 44 -21.23 14.28 -12.23
N ASP A 45 -21.12 13.24 -11.40
CA ASP A 45 -20.22 13.24 -10.25
C ASP A 45 -18.75 13.34 -10.69
N ASN A 46 -18.36 12.65 -11.77
CA ASN A 46 -17.04 12.80 -12.37
C ASN A 46 -16.81 14.24 -12.85
N ASP A 47 -17.75 14.82 -13.59
CA ASP A 47 -17.58 16.17 -14.17
C ASP A 47 -17.38 17.22 -13.09
N VAL A 48 -18.08 17.10 -11.95
CA VAL A 48 -17.88 17.99 -10.80
C VAL A 48 -16.49 17.79 -10.17
N ILE A 49 -16.03 16.57 -10.00
CA ILE A 49 -14.69 16.32 -9.43
C ILE A 49 -13.58 16.83 -10.37
N GLN A 50 -13.70 16.61 -11.68
CA GLN A 50 -12.77 17.17 -12.69
C GLN A 50 -12.77 18.70 -12.65
N PHE A 51 -13.95 19.31 -12.57
CA PHE A 51 -14.08 20.77 -12.44
C PHE A 51 -13.37 21.29 -11.19
N ILE A 52 -13.61 20.68 -10.01
CA ILE A 52 -12.98 21.13 -8.76
C ILE A 52 -11.45 21.03 -8.86
N ALA A 53 -10.92 19.94 -9.43
CA ALA A 53 -9.48 19.74 -9.60
C ALA A 53 -8.88 20.78 -10.57
N THR A 54 -9.53 21.04 -11.70
CA THR A 54 -9.09 22.02 -12.69
C THR A 54 -9.19 23.45 -12.15
N ALA A 55 -10.31 23.78 -11.51
CA ALA A 55 -10.54 25.10 -10.92
C ALA A 55 -9.48 25.42 -9.86
N LYS A 56 -9.18 24.45 -8.98
CA LYS A 56 -8.12 24.62 -7.98
C LYS A 56 -6.77 24.93 -8.64
N THR A 57 -6.38 24.17 -9.66
CA THR A 57 -5.10 24.37 -10.36
C THR A 57 -5.03 25.76 -11.02
N GLN A 58 -6.13 26.20 -11.66
CA GLN A 58 -6.17 27.51 -12.32
C GLN A 58 -6.14 28.67 -11.32
N VAL A 59 -6.83 28.53 -10.19
CA VAL A 59 -6.84 29.56 -9.13
C VAL A 59 -5.47 29.65 -8.46
N ASP A 60 -4.83 28.52 -8.16
CA ASP A 60 -3.48 28.50 -7.58
C ASP A 60 -2.46 29.18 -8.54
N ALA A 61 -2.52 28.86 -9.83
CA ALA A 61 -1.65 29.49 -10.84
C ALA A 61 -1.88 31.00 -10.96
N PHE A 62 -3.15 31.43 -10.90
CA PHE A 62 -3.50 32.85 -10.91
C PHE A 62 -2.98 33.58 -9.66
N ASP A 63 -3.13 32.99 -8.46
CA ASP A 63 -2.63 33.56 -7.22
C ASP A 63 -1.10 33.72 -7.26
N ASP A 64 -0.38 32.71 -7.75
CA ASP A 64 1.08 32.79 -7.92
C ASP A 64 1.49 33.87 -8.93
N ALA A 65 0.80 33.97 -10.06
CA ALA A 65 1.03 35.03 -11.07
C ALA A 65 0.77 36.44 -10.49
N MET A 66 -0.30 36.60 -9.71
CA MET A 66 -0.63 37.85 -9.03
C MET A 66 0.41 38.26 -7.98
N ARG A 67 0.95 37.27 -7.24
CA ARG A 67 2.06 37.54 -6.30
C ARG A 67 3.31 38.04 -7.02
N GLN A 68 3.68 37.39 -8.13
CA GLN A 68 4.82 37.81 -8.97
C GLN A 68 4.59 39.21 -9.56
N TYR A 69 3.41 39.45 -10.13
CA TYR A 69 3.04 40.77 -10.65
C TYR A 69 3.19 41.87 -9.57
N ARG A 70 2.62 41.65 -8.39
CA ARG A 70 2.73 42.58 -7.27
C ARG A 70 4.20 42.85 -6.90
N THR A 71 5.03 41.83 -6.80
CA THR A 71 6.46 41.98 -6.46
C THR A 71 7.19 42.84 -7.53
N ILE A 72 6.95 42.57 -8.82
CA ILE A 72 7.59 43.36 -9.89
C ILE A 72 7.13 44.82 -9.86
N ILE A 73 5.83 45.07 -9.66
CA ILE A 73 5.30 46.46 -9.63
C ILE A 73 5.77 47.21 -8.39
N SER A 74 5.85 46.57 -7.22
CA SER A 74 6.19 47.25 -5.97
C SER A 74 7.69 47.34 -5.71
N GLU A 75 8.49 46.41 -6.17
CA GLU A 75 9.92 46.27 -5.82
C GLU A 75 10.84 46.30 -7.07
N GLY A 76 10.27 46.37 -8.27
CA GLY A 76 11.05 46.43 -9.51
C GLY A 76 11.82 47.73 -9.68
N ALA A 77 12.84 47.74 -10.55
CA ALA A 77 13.64 48.89 -10.86
C ALA A 77 12.80 50.00 -11.53
N ILE A 78 13.05 51.25 -11.17
CA ILE A 78 12.39 52.41 -11.79
C ILE A 78 12.69 52.44 -13.30
N GLY A 79 11.63 52.52 -14.10
CA GLY A 79 11.73 52.52 -15.57
C GLY A 79 11.84 51.14 -16.19
N ALA A 80 11.72 50.06 -15.46
CA ALA A 80 11.55 48.72 -16.01
C ALA A 80 10.21 48.58 -16.78
N ASN A 81 10.15 47.62 -17.72
CA ASN A 81 8.93 47.33 -18.43
C ASN A 81 7.80 46.93 -17.49
N THR A 82 6.62 47.48 -17.64
CA THR A 82 5.43 47.08 -16.89
C THR A 82 4.99 45.68 -17.31
N PRO A 83 4.92 44.72 -16.38
CA PRO A 83 4.44 43.37 -16.69
C PRO A 83 2.95 43.38 -17.04
N GLU A 84 2.52 42.43 -17.83
CA GLU A 84 1.12 42.25 -18.16
C GLU A 84 0.32 41.82 -16.94
N ILE A 85 -0.88 42.36 -16.75
CA ILE A 85 -1.77 41.96 -15.64
C ILE A 85 -2.23 40.51 -15.87
N PRO A 86 -2.04 39.59 -14.90
CA PRO A 86 -2.52 38.22 -15.03
C PRO A 86 -4.01 38.14 -15.32
N ALA A 87 -4.37 37.36 -16.33
CA ALA A 87 -5.78 37.17 -16.69
C ALA A 87 -6.53 36.34 -15.65
N VAL A 88 -7.72 36.73 -15.29
CA VAL A 88 -8.59 35.98 -14.37
C VAL A 88 -8.98 34.65 -15.03
N PRO A 89 -8.86 33.50 -14.30
CA PRO A 89 -9.26 32.20 -14.82
C PRO A 89 -10.72 32.18 -15.27
N SER A 90 -10.97 31.61 -16.45
CA SER A 90 -12.33 31.34 -16.94
C SER A 90 -12.70 29.89 -16.60
N LEU A 91 -13.67 29.70 -15.72
CA LEU A 91 -14.12 28.40 -15.25
C LEU A 91 -15.46 28.02 -15.89
N ASN A 92 -15.48 26.84 -16.57
CA ASN A 92 -16.71 26.29 -17.13
C ASN A 92 -17.40 25.44 -16.03
N LEU A 93 -18.53 25.93 -15.52
CA LEU A 93 -19.28 25.25 -14.45
C LEU A 93 -19.97 23.98 -15.00
N PRO A 94 -19.80 22.82 -14.34
CA PRO A 94 -20.56 21.62 -14.67
C PRO A 94 -22.03 21.75 -14.24
N ALA A 95 -22.84 20.77 -14.66
CA ALA A 95 -24.21 20.65 -14.17
C ALA A 95 -24.22 20.42 -12.66
N ALA A 96 -25.17 21.04 -11.95
CA ALA A 96 -25.31 20.86 -10.52
C ALA A 96 -25.61 19.39 -10.17
N VAL A 97 -25.02 18.92 -9.06
CA VAL A 97 -25.27 17.59 -8.47
C VAL A 97 -25.65 17.73 -6.99
N ASP A 98 -26.35 16.73 -6.48
CA ASP A 98 -26.64 16.65 -5.05
C ASP A 98 -25.34 16.49 -4.24
N THR A 99 -25.39 16.93 -2.98
CA THR A 99 -24.27 16.76 -2.04
C THR A 99 -23.96 15.28 -1.79
N GLY A 100 -22.74 14.97 -1.36
CA GLY A 100 -22.34 13.61 -0.94
C GLY A 100 -21.85 12.70 -2.06
N ILE A 101 -21.11 13.23 -3.05
CA ILE A 101 -20.50 12.45 -4.16
C ILE A 101 -19.75 11.22 -3.64
N PHE A 102 -18.91 11.37 -2.60
CA PHE A 102 -18.12 10.24 -2.07
C PHE A 102 -18.95 9.21 -1.31
N GLN A 103 -20.05 9.64 -0.69
CA GLN A 103 -20.99 8.72 -0.06
C GLN A 103 -21.73 7.92 -1.14
N ARG A 104 -22.26 8.57 -2.18
CA ARG A 104 -22.87 7.88 -3.33
C ARG A 104 -21.94 6.89 -4.00
N LEU A 105 -20.66 7.25 -4.17
CA LEU A 105 -19.66 6.35 -4.72
C LEU A 105 -19.45 5.12 -3.82
N SER A 106 -19.43 5.31 -2.51
CA SER A 106 -19.30 4.20 -1.54
C SER A 106 -20.51 3.27 -1.56
N GLU A 107 -21.72 3.83 -1.66
CA GLU A 107 -22.97 3.08 -1.81
C GLU A 107 -23.00 2.32 -3.14
N LEU A 108 -22.62 2.98 -4.24
CA LEU A 108 -22.51 2.35 -5.56
C LEU A 108 -21.50 1.22 -5.56
N ARG A 109 -20.33 1.39 -4.90
CA ARG A 109 -19.35 0.32 -4.72
C ARG A 109 -19.99 -0.89 -4.03
N THR A 110 -20.77 -0.68 -2.98
CA THR A 110 -21.47 -1.78 -2.28
C THR A 110 -22.45 -2.50 -3.22
N GLN A 111 -23.18 -1.75 -4.06
CA GLN A 111 -24.08 -2.34 -5.05
C GLN A 111 -23.32 -3.13 -6.13
N ILE A 112 -22.17 -2.62 -6.61
CA ILE A 112 -21.32 -3.31 -7.58
C ILE A 112 -20.82 -4.64 -7.01
N LEU A 113 -20.29 -4.62 -5.78
CA LEU A 113 -19.78 -5.84 -5.12
C LEU A 113 -20.85 -6.89 -4.83
N ALA A 114 -22.12 -6.50 -4.75
CA ALA A 114 -23.26 -7.37 -4.51
C ALA A 114 -23.99 -7.80 -5.81
N ALA A 115 -23.58 -7.32 -6.99
CA ALA A 115 -24.21 -7.62 -8.26
C ALA A 115 -23.86 -9.05 -8.73
N ASP A 116 -24.85 -9.79 -9.26
CA ASP A 116 -24.63 -11.15 -9.75
C ASP A 116 -23.57 -11.25 -10.87
N GLY A 117 -23.40 -10.20 -11.66
CA GLY A 117 -22.39 -10.11 -12.72
C GLY A 117 -21.01 -9.60 -12.26
N TYR A 118 -20.79 -9.43 -10.96
CA TYR A 118 -19.52 -8.96 -10.43
C TYR A 118 -18.42 -10.02 -10.49
N THR A 119 -17.22 -9.61 -10.90
CA THR A 119 -15.98 -10.40 -10.79
C THR A 119 -14.85 -9.53 -10.25
N ASP A 120 -13.80 -10.16 -9.71
CA ASP A 120 -12.63 -9.42 -9.20
C ASP A 120 -11.91 -8.63 -10.32
N GLU A 121 -11.97 -9.10 -11.57
CA GLU A 121 -11.45 -8.38 -12.73
C GLU A 121 -12.21 -7.07 -12.96
N ILE A 122 -13.54 -7.09 -12.83
CA ILE A 122 -14.37 -5.87 -12.89
C ILE A 122 -13.99 -4.93 -11.73
N GLY A 123 -13.82 -5.47 -10.53
CA GLY A 123 -13.41 -4.71 -9.35
C GLY A 123 -12.03 -4.03 -9.53
N ALA A 124 -11.08 -4.73 -10.11
CA ALA A 124 -9.75 -4.21 -10.43
C ALA A 124 -9.82 -3.12 -11.53
N LEU A 125 -10.59 -3.35 -12.59
CA LEU A 125 -10.81 -2.41 -13.69
C LEU A 125 -11.40 -1.08 -13.20
N LEU A 126 -12.39 -1.15 -12.31
CA LEU A 126 -13.02 0.01 -11.68
C LEU A 126 -12.14 0.68 -10.61
N GLY A 127 -11.06 0.04 -10.17
CA GLY A 127 -10.21 0.54 -9.09
C GLY A 127 -10.87 0.53 -7.72
N ILE A 128 -11.92 -0.27 -7.51
CA ILE A 128 -12.70 -0.33 -6.26
C ILE A 128 -12.26 -1.43 -5.30
N LEU A 129 -11.34 -2.29 -5.73
CA LEU A 129 -10.69 -3.23 -4.82
C LEU A 129 -9.73 -2.49 -3.89
N PRO A 130 -9.59 -2.92 -2.63
CA PRO A 130 -8.49 -2.43 -1.80
C PRO A 130 -7.19 -2.62 -2.59
N SER A 131 -6.32 -1.61 -2.61
CA SER A 131 -4.98 -1.82 -3.16
C SER A 131 -4.35 -2.97 -2.39
N GLN A 132 -4.35 -4.14 -2.99
CA GLN A 132 -3.48 -5.20 -2.51
C GLN A 132 -2.06 -4.67 -2.72
N PRO A 133 -1.23 -4.68 -1.67
CA PRO A 133 0.19 -4.51 -1.92
C PRO A 133 0.55 -5.51 -3.05
N PRO A 134 1.38 -5.12 -4.02
CA PRO A 134 1.75 -6.00 -5.11
C PRO A 134 2.11 -7.35 -4.48
N SER A 135 1.42 -8.41 -4.90
CA SER A 135 1.73 -9.76 -4.45
C SER A 135 3.13 -10.04 -5.00
N ILE A 136 4.14 -9.84 -4.16
CA ILE A 136 5.48 -10.27 -4.48
C ILE A 136 5.36 -11.78 -4.62
N ALA A 137 5.70 -12.32 -5.79
CA ALA A 137 5.67 -13.75 -6.00
C ALA A 137 6.42 -14.40 -4.83
N SER A 138 5.82 -15.41 -4.19
CA SER A 138 6.36 -15.98 -2.94
C SER A 138 7.83 -16.39 -3.06
N GLY A 139 8.31 -16.71 -4.28
CA GLY A 139 9.70 -17.01 -4.57
C GLY A 139 10.67 -15.83 -4.51
N ASP A 140 10.18 -14.58 -4.64
CA ASP A 140 11.02 -13.37 -4.66
C ASP A 140 11.18 -12.73 -3.28
N VAL A 141 10.44 -13.20 -2.29
CA VAL A 141 10.53 -12.68 -0.92
C VAL A 141 11.74 -13.31 -0.23
N LYS A 142 12.82 -12.53 -0.05
CA LYS A 142 13.94 -12.92 0.78
C LYS A 142 13.68 -12.50 2.23
N LEU A 143 13.65 -13.48 3.12
CA LEU A 143 13.44 -13.27 4.54
C LEU A 143 14.73 -12.76 5.21
N GLY A 144 14.59 -11.87 6.18
CA GLY A 144 15.70 -11.43 7.01
C GLY A 144 15.65 -12.08 8.40
N ILE A 145 16.81 -12.37 8.95
CA ILE A 145 16.99 -12.90 10.30
C ILE A 145 18.00 -12.04 11.07
N ALA A 146 17.70 -11.79 12.35
CA ALA A 146 18.69 -11.36 13.33
C ALA A 146 18.59 -12.28 14.55
N VAL A 147 19.72 -12.52 15.20
CA VAL A 147 19.78 -13.37 16.37
C VAL A 147 20.47 -12.62 17.51
N HIS A 148 19.90 -12.74 18.71
CA HIS A 148 20.46 -12.21 19.94
C HIS A 148 20.71 -13.38 20.90
N GLU A 149 21.96 -13.60 21.25
CA GLU A 149 22.38 -14.67 22.16
C GLU A 149 22.06 -14.30 23.61
N ALA A 150 21.49 -15.22 24.37
CA ALA A 150 21.34 -15.04 25.82
C ALA A 150 22.64 -15.39 26.53
N ALA A 151 22.83 -14.84 27.72
CA ALA A 151 24.07 -15.03 28.50
C ALA A 151 24.27 -16.50 28.94
N ASN A 152 23.18 -17.24 29.11
CA ASN A 152 23.19 -18.62 29.60
C ASN A 152 21.89 -19.36 29.25
N GLY A 153 21.81 -20.65 29.59
CA GLY A 153 20.59 -21.46 29.43
C GLY A 153 20.33 -21.98 28.04
N TYR A 154 21.30 -21.93 27.13
CA TYR A 154 21.17 -22.38 25.72
C TYR A 154 19.98 -21.70 25.00
N VAL A 155 19.71 -20.47 25.34
CA VAL A 155 18.60 -19.68 24.77
C VAL A 155 19.16 -18.62 23.83
N PHE A 156 18.43 -18.36 22.75
CA PHE A 156 18.69 -17.25 21.86
C PHE A 156 17.37 -16.69 21.30
N THR A 157 17.31 -15.40 21.08
CA THR A 157 16.14 -14.74 20.49
C THR A 157 16.30 -14.64 18.98
N VAL A 158 15.34 -15.16 18.23
CA VAL A 158 15.25 -15.00 16.77
C VAL A 158 14.30 -13.86 16.45
N VAL A 159 14.75 -12.94 15.61
CA VAL A 159 13.94 -11.82 15.10
C VAL A 159 13.79 -11.97 13.58
N ALA A 160 12.54 -12.09 13.11
CA ALA A 160 12.24 -12.12 11.69
C ALA A 160 12.02 -10.68 11.17
N SER A 161 12.68 -10.34 10.10
CA SER A 161 12.43 -9.12 9.32
C SER A 161 11.98 -9.47 7.90
N ASN A 162 11.49 -8.47 7.16
CA ASN A 162 10.96 -8.67 5.81
C ASN A 162 9.81 -9.70 5.77
N ARG A 163 8.90 -9.58 6.71
CA ARG A 163 7.87 -10.59 7.02
C ARG A 163 6.87 -10.87 5.89
N ALA A 164 6.67 -9.92 4.98
CA ALA A 164 5.67 -9.99 3.93
C ALA A 164 4.33 -10.56 4.44
N GLU A 165 3.84 -11.65 3.84
CA GLU A 165 2.57 -12.27 4.18
C GLU A 165 2.71 -13.61 4.93
N ALA A 166 3.88 -13.89 5.50
CA ALA A 166 4.08 -15.15 6.24
C ALA A 166 3.25 -15.18 7.53
N ASP A 167 2.64 -16.33 7.80
CA ASP A 167 1.83 -16.59 8.99
C ASP A 167 2.70 -16.99 10.19
N SER A 168 3.78 -17.72 9.93
CA SER A 168 4.70 -18.26 10.93
C SER A 168 6.09 -18.48 10.33
N TRP A 169 7.05 -18.79 11.20
CA TRP A 169 8.46 -18.97 10.88
C TRP A 169 8.96 -20.27 11.46
N ASP A 170 9.49 -21.14 10.60
CA ASP A 170 10.24 -22.32 11.03
C ASP A 170 11.70 -21.93 11.22
N VAL A 171 12.28 -22.30 12.35
CA VAL A 171 13.69 -22.06 12.71
C VAL A 171 14.48 -23.34 12.53
N TYR A 172 15.56 -23.25 11.79
CA TYR A 172 16.45 -24.36 11.48
C TYR A 172 17.84 -24.10 12.04
N ALA A 173 18.44 -25.14 12.62
CA ALA A 173 19.82 -25.15 13.07
C ALA A 173 20.63 -26.14 12.25
N LEU A 174 21.82 -25.77 11.82
CA LEU A 174 22.82 -26.62 11.21
C LEU A 174 24.03 -26.74 12.19
N ARG A 175 24.19 -27.87 12.78
CA ARG A 175 25.33 -28.17 13.69
C ARG A 175 26.63 -28.21 12.90
N LYS A 176 27.72 -27.84 13.55
CA LYS A 176 29.07 -27.96 12.98
C LYS A 176 29.35 -29.41 12.59
N GLY A 177 29.61 -29.65 11.31
CA GLY A 177 29.89 -30.97 10.75
C GLY A 177 28.66 -31.79 10.34
N ALA A 178 27.44 -31.27 10.52
CA ALA A 178 26.25 -31.92 10.01
C ALA A 178 26.02 -31.52 8.50
N ASN A 179 25.43 -32.46 7.74
CA ASN A 179 25.17 -32.28 6.32
C ASN A 179 23.76 -31.69 6.04
N SER A 180 22.92 -31.58 7.06
CA SER A 180 21.54 -31.03 6.92
C SER A 180 21.14 -30.26 8.16
N SER A 181 20.36 -29.22 7.96
CA SER A 181 19.76 -28.45 9.04
C SER A 181 18.58 -29.21 9.66
N GLU A 182 18.41 -29.07 10.95
CA GLU A 182 17.31 -29.60 11.74
C GLU A 182 16.35 -28.47 12.13
N LYS A 183 15.05 -28.71 12.03
CA LYS A 183 14.05 -27.79 12.52
C LYS A 183 14.01 -27.83 14.05
N ILE A 184 14.32 -26.70 14.69
CA ILE A 184 14.39 -26.59 16.16
C ILE A 184 13.16 -25.89 16.77
N GLY A 185 12.35 -25.23 15.96
CA GLY A 185 11.13 -24.59 16.46
C GLY A 185 10.32 -23.89 15.39
N THR A 186 9.16 -23.40 15.81
CA THR A 186 8.28 -22.53 15.00
C THR A 186 7.79 -21.40 15.89
N PHE A 187 7.70 -20.17 15.35
CA PHE A 187 7.12 -19.06 16.07
C PHE A 187 6.18 -18.23 15.23
N LEU A 188 5.32 -17.49 15.91
CA LEU A 188 4.40 -16.49 15.35
C LEU A 188 4.92 -15.09 15.70
N GLY A 189 4.54 -14.10 14.91
CA GLY A 189 4.90 -12.74 15.24
C GLY A 189 6.28 -12.31 14.75
N LYS A 190 6.92 -11.35 15.43
CA LYS A 190 8.17 -10.71 14.99
C LYS A 190 9.41 -11.40 15.56
N SER A 191 9.33 -11.92 16.76
CA SER A 191 10.46 -12.55 17.46
C SER A 191 9.99 -13.61 18.43
N ALA A 192 10.88 -14.54 18.77
CA ALA A 192 10.67 -15.50 19.82
C ALA A 192 12.01 -15.99 20.38
N ASP A 193 11.98 -16.42 21.65
CA ASP A 193 13.08 -17.10 22.28
C ASP A 193 13.05 -18.58 21.92
N MET A 194 14.20 -19.10 21.49
CA MET A 194 14.42 -20.48 21.11
C MET A 194 15.40 -21.16 22.09
N THR A 195 15.05 -22.34 22.49
CA THR A 195 15.96 -23.18 23.30
C THR A 195 16.68 -24.15 22.38
N TYR A 196 17.99 -24.20 22.47
CA TYR A 196 18.81 -25.11 21.72
C TYR A 196 19.27 -26.29 22.63
N THR A 197 19.17 -27.49 22.11
CA THR A 197 19.69 -28.69 22.85
C THR A 197 21.13 -28.94 22.43
N PRO A 198 22.13 -28.70 23.28
CA PRO A 198 23.54 -28.87 22.93
C PRO A 198 23.89 -30.34 22.79
N THR A 199 24.91 -30.63 22.00
CA THR A 199 25.47 -31.98 21.85
C THR A 199 26.15 -32.44 23.14
N THR A 200 26.81 -31.49 23.82
CA THR A 200 27.48 -31.75 25.11
C THR A 200 26.96 -30.76 26.15
N PRO A 201 26.13 -31.20 27.10
CA PRO A 201 25.66 -30.33 28.18
C PRO A 201 26.81 -29.72 28.98
N GLY A 202 26.66 -28.45 29.36
CA GLY A 202 27.67 -27.72 30.16
C GLY A 202 28.78 -27.07 29.32
N LEU A 203 28.77 -27.20 27.98
CA LEU A 203 29.70 -26.52 27.08
C LEU A 203 28.99 -25.58 26.14
N ALA A 204 29.64 -24.47 25.82
CA ALA A 204 29.18 -23.59 24.76
C ALA A 204 29.20 -24.29 23.40
N GLU A 205 28.17 -24.12 22.58
CA GLU A 205 28.10 -24.71 21.27
C GLU A 205 27.77 -23.62 20.19
N GLN A 206 28.44 -23.74 19.05
CA GLN A 206 28.21 -22.88 17.90
C GLN A 206 27.54 -23.67 16.79
N PHE A 207 26.50 -23.08 16.21
CA PHE A 207 25.77 -23.64 15.08
C PHE A 207 25.35 -22.52 14.11
N GLN A 208 24.88 -22.90 12.93
CA GLN A 208 24.31 -21.97 11.95
C GLN A 208 22.79 -22.00 12.03
N CYS A 209 22.17 -20.84 11.98
CA CYS A 209 20.72 -20.68 12.05
C CYS A 209 20.18 -19.98 10.80
N HIS A 210 19.03 -20.43 10.31
CA HIS A 210 18.24 -19.73 9.33
C HIS A 210 16.74 -19.92 9.59
N ILE A 211 15.91 -19.09 9.00
CA ILE A 211 14.44 -19.20 9.09
C ILE A 211 13.81 -19.41 7.72
N GLN A 212 12.71 -20.16 7.70
CA GLN A 212 11.83 -20.35 6.55
C GLN A 212 10.43 -19.86 6.91
N GLY A 213 9.88 -18.91 6.11
CA GLY A 213 8.51 -18.48 6.27
C GLY A 213 7.51 -19.59 5.89
N ARG A 214 6.35 -19.55 6.54
CA ARG A 214 5.22 -20.45 6.27
C ARG A 214 3.97 -19.61 5.99
N LYS A 215 3.19 -20.01 5.00
CA LYS A 215 1.86 -19.48 4.70
C LYS A 215 0.94 -20.63 4.35
N ASN A 216 -0.20 -20.74 5.01
CA ASN A 216 -1.14 -21.86 4.81
C ASN A 216 -0.45 -23.23 4.92
N ASN A 217 0.47 -23.42 5.88
CA ASN A 217 1.28 -24.63 6.07
C ASN A 217 2.24 -24.99 4.91
N GLN A 218 2.45 -24.12 3.94
CA GLN A 218 3.44 -24.30 2.87
C GLN A 218 4.62 -23.34 3.06
N ASN A 219 5.77 -23.69 2.46
CA ASN A 219 6.93 -22.78 2.47
C ASN A 219 6.58 -21.50 1.72
N TYR A 220 6.91 -20.36 2.33
CA TYR A 220 6.68 -19.03 1.80
C TYR A 220 7.97 -18.24 1.74
N GLY A 221 8.30 -17.69 0.60
CA GLY A 221 9.54 -16.96 0.36
C GLY A 221 10.77 -17.86 0.28
N GLN A 222 11.91 -17.22 0.05
CA GLN A 222 13.22 -17.87 0.14
C GLN A 222 13.64 -17.96 1.61
N PRO A 223 14.40 -18.98 2.02
CA PRO A 223 15.01 -18.99 3.35
C PRO A 223 15.83 -17.74 3.60
N SER A 224 15.95 -17.35 4.86
CA SER A 224 16.83 -16.25 5.25
C SER A 224 18.30 -16.57 4.96
N ASP A 225 19.15 -15.54 5.02
CA ASP A 225 20.59 -15.78 5.14
C ASP A 225 20.90 -16.60 6.39
N ILE A 226 22.03 -17.30 6.34
CA ILE A 226 22.53 -18.10 7.46
C ILE A 226 23.27 -17.18 8.43
N VAL A 227 22.96 -17.29 9.72
CA VAL A 227 23.61 -16.55 10.81
C VAL A 227 24.30 -17.54 11.74
N ASN A 228 25.52 -17.25 12.16
CA ASN A 228 26.20 -18.03 13.19
C ASN A 228 25.66 -17.64 14.57
N VAL A 229 25.38 -18.63 15.40
CA VAL A 229 24.84 -18.46 16.75
C VAL A 229 25.71 -19.23 17.73
N THR A 230 26.05 -18.61 18.87
CA THR A 230 26.74 -19.26 19.98
C THR A 230 25.80 -19.29 21.17
N VAL A 231 25.58 -20.45 21.75
CA VAL A 231 24.78 -20.63 22.97
C VAL A 231 25.65 -21.10 24.10
N ASN A 232 25.38 -20.56 25.28
CA ASN A 232 26.13 -20.83 26.48
C ASN A 232 25.30 -21.63 27.50
N PRO A 233 25.92 -22.47 28.35
CA PRO A 233 25.23 -23.23 29.38
C PRO A 233 24.50 -22.38 30.43
#